data_1a237c1e190a2eb9b8f06679a2d5a020
#
_entry.id   1a237c1e190a2eb9b8f06679a2d5a020
#
_cell.length_a   1.000
_cell.length_b   1.000
_cell.length_c   1.000
_cell.angle_alpha   90.00
_cell.angle_beta   90.00
_cell.angle_gamma   90.00
#
_symmetry.space_group_name_H-M   'P 1'
#
loop_
_entity.id
_entity.type
_entity.pdbx_description
1 polymer ?
#
loop_
_entity_poly.entity_id
_entity_poly.type
_entity_poly.pdbx_seq_one_letter_code
_entity_poly.pdbx_strand_id
1 'polypeptide(L)'
;AYANFLRGILGGWLIALLVWLLPFAETARPWIIIVMTYMIGIGHLAHVIAGSVEAFYAVFIGALSLGAALSGFIIPSLIGNVLGGVALVSALHHAQIRFDANHGNEESDVVEADCGTKGYLENRPFPGVS
;
A
#
# COMPACT_ATOMS: atom_id res chain seq x y z
N ALA A 1 20.56 -10.29 -12.83
CA ALA A 1 19.69 -10.78 -11.72
C ALA A 1 19.49 -9.73 -10.63
N TYR A 2 20.56 -9.19 -10.01
CA TYR A 2 20.44 -8.20 -8.90
C TYR A 2 19.69 -6.94 -9.29
N ALA A 3 19.98 -6.35 -10.45
CA ALA A 3 19.26 -5.16 -10.92
C ALA A 3 17.76 -5.43 -11.15
N ASN A 4 17.40 -6.59 -11.67
CA ASN A 4 16.00 -6.99 -11.87
C ASN A 4 15.29 -7.24 -10.55
N PHE A 5 15.99 -7.74 -9.54
CA PHE A 5 15.47 -7.88 -8.19
C PHE A 5 15.11 -6.52 -7.56
N LEU A 6 16.05 -5.54 -7.60
CA LEU A 6 15.79 -4.19 -7.07
C LEU A 6 14.67 -3.46 -7.84
N ARG A 7 14.66 -3.54 -9.16
CA ARG A 7 13.58 -3.01 -9.99
C ARG A 7 12.26 -3.71 -9.70
N GLY A 8 12.31 -5.00 -9.38
CA GLY A 8 11.17 -5.78 -8.93
C GLY A 8 10.58 -5.27 -7.62
N ILE A 9 11.40 -4.94 -6.62
CA ILE A 9 10.92 -4.39 -5.35
C ILE A 9 10.14 -3.10 -5.59
N LEU A 10 10.70 -2.15 -6.36
CA LEU A 10 10.03 -0.89 -6.69
C LEU A 10 8.76 -1.10 -7.53
N GLY A 11 8.81 -2.02 -8.51
CA GLY A 11 7.64 -2.38 -9.32
C GLY A 11 6.52 -2.97 -8.48
N GLY A 12 6.84 -3.90 -7.58
CA GLY A 12 5.89 -4.48 -6.64
C GLY A 12 5.29 -3.46 -5.68
N TRP A 13 6.11 -2.53 -5.22
CA TRP A 13 5.68 -1.43 -4.36
C TRP A 13 4.66 -0.52 -5.05
N LEU A 14 4.94 -0.10 -6.30
CA LEU A 14 4.00 0.73 -7.06
C LEU A 14 2.68 0.02 -7.38
N ILE A 15 2.72 -1.28 -7.69
CA ILE A 15 1.51 -2.06 -7.93
C ILE A 15 0.68 -2.23 -6.64
N ALA A 16 1.32 -2.48 -5.51
CA ALA A 16 0.63 -2.56 -4.23
C ALA A 16 -0.01 -1.20 -3.85
N LEU A 17 0.70 -0.09 -4.11
CA LEU A 17 0.17 1.26 -3.92
C LEU A 17 -1.03 1.53 -4.85
N LEU A 18 -0.94 1.11 -6.11
CA LEU A 18 -2.04 1.20 -7.07
C LEU A 18 -3.29 0.50 -6.55
N VAL A 19 -3.15 -0.78 -6.16
CA VAL A 19 -4.27 -1.58 -5.64
C VAL A 19 -4.87 -0.97 -4.38
N TRP A 20 -4.04 -0.40 -3.51
CA TRP A 20 -4.50 0.26 -2.28
C TRP A 20 -5.25 1.58 -2.54
N LEU A 21 -4.83 2.35 -3.56
CA LEU A 21 -5.47 3.63 -3.92
C LEU A 21 -6.79 3.45 -4.68
N LEU A 22 -6.96 2.36 -5.43
CA LEU A 22 -8.14 2.14 -6.28
C LEU A 22 -9.50 2.26 -5.55
N PRO A 23 -9.69 1.74 -4.32
CA PRO A 23 -10.95 1.84 -3.61
C PRO A 23 -11.35 3.28 -3.25
N PHE A 24 -10.37 4.14 -3.02
CA PHE A 24 -10.60 5.53 -2.59
C PHE A 24 -10.83 6.51 -3.74
N ALA A 25 -10.62 6.09 -4.99
CA ALA A 25 -10.61 6.96 -6.16
C ALA A 25 -11.64 6.54 -7.21
N GLU A 26 -12.93 6.53 -6.87
CA GLU A 26 -13.98 6.01 -7.76
C GLU A 26 -13.98 6.65 -9.15
N THR A 27 -13.89 7.97 -9.24
CA THR A 27 -13.90 8.72 -10.52
C THR A 27 -12.51 8.81 -11.15
N ALA A 28 -11.44 8.75 -10.35
CA ALA A 28 -10.07 8.93 -10.81
C ALA A 28 -9.35 7.61 -11.14
N ARG A 29 -10.00 6.46 -11.00
CA ARG A 29 -9.42 5.13 -11.27
C ARG A 29 -8.65 5.05 -12.59
N PRO A 30 -9.21 5.44 -13.75
CA PRO A 30 -8.50 5.32 -15.01
C PRO A 30 -7.23 6.19 -15.06
N TRP A 31 -7.27 7.38 -14.47
CA TRP A 31 -6.11 8.26 -14.42
C TRP A 31 -4.99 7.71 -13.54
N ILE A 32 -5.33 7.14 -12.38
CA ILE A 32 -4.35 6.51 -11.48
C ILE A 32 -3.68 5.31 -12.18
N ILE A 33 -4.45 4.48 -12.87
CA ILE A 33 -3.92 3.34 -13.62
C ILE A 33 -2.95 3.82 -14.71
N ILE A 34 -3.34 4.81 -15.50
CA ILE A 34 -2.51 5.36 -16.57
C ILE A 34 -1.20 5.92 -16.00
N VAL A 35 -1.27 6.76 -14.98
CA VAL A 35 -0.08 7.38 -14.38
C VAL A 35 0.86 6.33 -13.80
N MET A 36 0.33 5.36 -13.03
CA MET A 36 1.16 4.32 -12.42
C MET A 36 1.79 3.39 -13.46
N THR A 37 1.03 2.99 -14.48
CA THR A 37 1.55 2.18 -15.59
C THR A 37 2.64 2.92 -16.36
N TYR A 38 2.45 4.22 -16.59
CA TYR A 38 3.42 5.08 -17.24
C TYR A 38 4.72 5.21 -16.42
N MET A 39 4.59 5.39 -15.10
CA MET A 39 5.74 5.43 -14.16
C MET A 39 6.53 4.12 -14.19
N ILE A 40 5.85 2.97 -14.20
CA ILE A 40 6.49 1.65 -14.29
C ILE A 40 7.25 1.51 -15.62
N GLY A 41 6.65 1.95 -16.73
CA GLY A 41 7.25 1.89 -18.07
C GLY A 41 8.49 2.77 -18.19
N ILE A 42 8.41 4.07 -17.83
CA ILE A 42 9.55 4.99 -17.88
C ILE A 42 10.67 4.58 -16.92
N GLY A 43 10.31 4.12 -15.72
CA GLY A 43 11.26 3.68 -14.71
C GLY A 43 11.94 2.37 -15.05
N HIS A 44 11.58 1.72 -16.15
CA HIS A 44 12.03 0.35 -16.49
C HIS A 44 11.94 -0.60 -15.30
N LEU A 45 10.87 -0.45 -14.51
CA LEU A 45 10.66 -1.24 -13.31
C LEU A 45 10.23 -2.67 -13.70
N ALA A 46 10.82 -3.66 -13.05
CA ALA A 46 10.54 -5.06 -13.35
C ALA A 46 9.18 -5.45 -12.71
N HIS A 47 8.12 -5.35 -13.51
CA HIS A 47 6.83 -5.95 -13.15
C HIS A 47 6.77 -7.36 -13.74
N VAL A 48 6.75 -8.37 -12.86
CA VAL A 48 6.92 -9.76 -13.27
C VAL A 48 5.86 -10.22 -14.28
N ILE A 49 4.61 -9.81 -14.14
CA ILE A 49 3.53 -10.24 -15.05
C ILE A 49 3.75 -9.69 -16.47
N ALA A 50 3.95 -8.38 -16.62
CA ALA A 50 4.19 -7.78 -17.93
C ALA A 50 5.51 -8.22 -18.54
N GLY A 51 6.60 -8.21 -17.75
CA GLY A 51 7.92 -8.61 -18.23
C GLY A 51 8.07 -10.11 -18.50
N SER A 52 7.25 -10.98 -17.89
CA SER A 52 7.25 -12.40 -18.23
C SER A 52 6.72 -12.64 -19.64
N VAL A 53 5.75 -11.86 -20.10
CA VAL A 53 5.25 -11.93 -21.48
C VAL A 53 6.35 -11.61 -22.47
N GLU A 54 7.11 -10.54 -22.22
CA GLU A 54 8.27 -10.16 -23.05
C GLU A 54 9.37 -11.23 -23.02
N ALA A 55 9.67 -11.77 -21.84
CA ALA A 55 10.67 -12.82 -21.68
C ALA A 55 10.28 -14.10 -22.41
N PHE A 56 9.02 -14.53 -22.31
CA PHE A 56 8.52 -15.69 -23.07
C PHE A 56 8.48 -15.45 -24.57
N TYR A 57 8.12 -14.23 -25.00
CA TYR A 57 8.20 -13.87 -26.41
C TYR A 57 9.63 -13.98 -26.92
N ALA A 58 10.63 -13.48 -26.18
CA ALA A 58 12.03 -13.59 -26.54
C ALA A 58 12.51 -15.05 -26.61
N VAL A 59 12.01 -15.93 -25.75
CA VAL A 59 12.27 -17.38 -25.81
C VAL A 59 11.61 -17.99 -27.04
N PHE A 60 10.40 -17.60 -27.38
CA PHE A 60 9.65 -18.14 -28.51
C PHE A 60 10.31 -17.83 -29.86
N ILE A 61 10.85 -16.62 -30.02
CA ILE A 61 11.62 -16.25 -31.23
C ILE A 61 13.08 -16.75 -31.24
N GLY A 62 13.49 -17.51 -30.21
CA GLY A 62 14.82 -18.07 -30.10
C GLY A 62 15.92 -17.07 -29.69
N ALA A 63 15.56 -15.85 -29.30
CA ALA A 63 16.52 -14.83 -28.86
C ALA A 63 17.06 -15.09 -27.44
N LEU A 64 16.35 -15.85 -26.62
CA LEU A 64 16.71 -16.15 -25.23
C LEU A 64 16.41 -17.62 -24.91
N SER A 65 17.27 -18.28 -24.12
CA SER A 65 16.94 -19.60 -23.60
C SER A 65 15.95 -19.54 -22.45
N LEU A 66 15.10 -20.55 -22.30
CA LEU A 66 14.13 -20.61 -21.22
C LEU A 66 14.77 -20.51 -19.82
N GLY A 67 15.92 -21.18 -19.64
CA GLY A 67 16.67 -21.13 -18.39
C GLY A 67 17.19 -19.72 -18.08
N ALA A 68 17.67 -18.99 -19.07
CA ALA A 68 18.12 -17.60 -18.91
C ALA A 68 16.96 -16.65 -18.64
N ALA A 69 15.80 -16.84 -19.26
CA ALA A 69 14.59 -16.07 -18.98
C ALA A 69 14.11 -16.27 -17.54
N LEU A 70 14.05 -17.50 -17.07
CA LEU A 70 13.58 -17.84 -15.71
C LEU A 70 14.55 -17.31 -14.65
N SER A 71 15.83 -17.67 -14.72
CA SER A 71 16.82 -17.33 -13.68
C SER A 71 17.30 -15.87 -13.76
N GLY A 72 17.33 -15.28 -14.95
CA GLY A 72 17.84 -13.93 -15.16
C GLY A 72 16.80 -12.83 -14.93
N PHE A 73 15.53 -13.11 -15.19
CA PHE A 73 14.47 -12.12 -15.12
C PHE A 73 13.29 -12.55 -14.25
N ILE A 74 12.62 -13.65 -14.55
CA ILE A 74 11.31 -13.98 -13.95
C ILE A 74 11.45 -14.22 -12.46
N ILE A 75 12.33 -15.09 -12.01
CA ILE A 75 12.51 -15.44 -10.60
C ILE A 75 12.97 -14.22 -9.77
N PRO A 76 14.03 -13.47 -10.14
CA PRO A 76 14.44 -12.30 -9.38
C PRO A 76 13.38 -11.21 -9.31
N SER A 77 12.66 -10.97 -10.43
CA SER A 77 11.59 -9.99 -10.48
C SER A 77 10.38 -10.40 -9.65
N LEU A 78 10.01 -11.69 -9.66
CA LEU A 78 8.93 -12.24 -8.84
C LEU A 78 9.21 -12.05 -7.35
N ILE A 79 10.38 -12.46 -6.89
CA ILE A 79 10.79 -12.30 -5.50
C ILE A 79 10.79 -10.82 -5.12
N GLY A 80 11.34 -9.96 -5.97
CA GLY A 80 11.33 -8.51 -5.77
C GLY A 80 9.92 -7.93 -5.67
N ASN A 81 9.01 -8.30 -6.58
CA ASN A 81 7.61 -7.84 -6.55
C ASN A 81 6.87 -8.29 -5.29
N VAL A 82 7.06 -9.54 -4.86
CA VAL A 82 6.44 -10.04 -3.62
C VAL A 82 6.97 -9.27 -2.40
N LEU A 83 8.29 -9.12 -2.28
CA LEU A 83 8.88 -8.38 -1.16
C LEU A 83 8.46 -6.92 -1.14
N GLY A 84 8.47 -6.24 -2.29
CA GLY A 84 8.04 -4.85 -2.40
C GLY A 84 6.57 -4.65 -2.07
N GLY A 85 5.70 -5.51 -2.59
CA GLY A 85 4.27 -5.49 -2.32
C GLY A 85 3.93 -5.76 -0.85
N VAL A 86 4.49 -6.81 -0.28
CA VAL A 86 4.26 -7.18 1.13
C VAL A 86 4.79 -6.10 2.08
N ALA A 87 5.98 -5.55 1.82
CA ALA A 87 6.57 -4.50 2.64
C ALA A 87 5.67 -3.25 2.68
N LEU A 88 5.14 -2.81 1.54
CA LEU A 88 4.23 -1.66 1.47
C LEU A 88 2.93 -1.92 2.22
N VAL A 89 2.26 -3.05 1.94
CA VAL A 89 0.99 -3.39 2.58
C VAL A 89 1.15 -3.48 4.09
N SER A 90 2.22 -4.13 4.57
CA SER A 90 2.53 -4.21 5.99
C SER A 90 2.77 -2.84 6.63
N ALA A 91 3.52 -1.96 5.95
CA ALA A 91 3.79 -0.61 6.44
C ALA A 91 2.51 0.24 6.52
N LEU A 92 1.65 0.19 5.49
CA LEU A 92 0.38 0.91 5.46
C LEU A 92 -0.59 0.40 6.53
N HIS A 93 -0.72 -0.92 6.68
CA HIS A 93 -1.57 -1.51 7.70
C HIS A 93 -1.10 -1.14 9.11
N HIS A 94 0.20 -1.18 9.36
CA HIS A 94 0.76 -0.75 10.65
C HIS A 94 0.52 0.75 10.94
N ALA A 95 0.62 1.60 9.91
CA ALA A 95 0.32 3.02 10.03
C ALA A 95 -1.16 3.26 10.38
N GLN A 96 -2.09 2.57 9.71
CA GLN A 96 -3.53 2.68 9.98
C GLN A 96 -3.89 2.29 11.42
N ILE A 97 -3.37 1.18 11.93
CA ILE A 97 -3.62 0.74 13.31
C ILE A 97 -3.14 1.80 14.32
N ARG A 98 -2.02 2.45 14.06
CA ARG A 98 -1.52 3.51 14.93
C ARG A 98 -2.39 4.78 14.90
N PHE A 99 -2.92 5.13 13.75
CA PHE A 99 -3.85 6.25 13.60
C PHE A 99 -5.15 6.00 14.36
N ASP A 100 -5.74 4.83 14.19
CA ASP A 100 -6.99 4.46 14.87
C ASP A 100 -6.82 4.41 16.40
N ALA A 101 -5.70 3.87 16.88
CA ALA A 101 -5.41 3.85 18.32
C ALA A 101 -5.23 5.25 18.91
N ASN A 102 -4.68 6.19 18.16
CA ASN A 102 -4.49 7.57 18.63
C ASN A 102 -5.82 8.33 18.69
N HIS A 103 -6.69 8.17 17.68
CA HIS A 103 -8.01 8.80 17.67
C HIS A 103 -8.95 8.17 18.69
N GLY A 104 -8.90 6.87 18.92
CA GLY A 104 -9.68 6.21 19.96
C GLY A 104 -9.35 6.70 21.38
N ASN A 105 -8.11 7.04 21.66
CA ASN A 105 -7.70 7.63 22.94
C ASN A 105 -8.21 9.06 23.10
N GLU A 106 -8.16 9.90 22.05
CA GLU A 106 -8.68 11.27 22.09
C GLU A 106 -10.21 11.28 22.30
N GLU A 107 -10.94 10.38 21.65
CA GLU A 107 -12.39 10.28 21.79
C GLU A 107 -12.80 9.78 23.19
N SER A 108 -12.07 8.84 23.77
CA SER A 108 -12.30 8.38 25.14
C SER A 108 -12.04 9.47 26.17
N ASP A 109 -10.99 10.26 26.02
CA ASP A 109 -10.66 11.37 26.91
C ASP A 109 -11.73 12.48 26.87
N VAL A 110 -12.28 12.77 25.68
CA VAL A 110 -13.35 13.76 25.51
C VAL A 110 -14.66 13.28 26.15
N VAL A 111 -15.02 12.00 25.98
CA VAL A 111 -16.22 11.40 26.57
C VAL A 111 -16.11 11.37 28.09
N GLU A 112 -14.94 11.04 28.65
CA GLU A 112 -14.72 11.02 30.10
C GLU A 112 -14.78 12.43 30.69
N ALA A 113 -14.23 13.43 30.00
CA ALA A 113 -14.32 14.84 30.40
C ALA A 113 -15.76 15.38 30.39
N ASP A 114 -16.55 15.04 29.34
CA ASP A 114 -17.98 15.44 29.28
C ASP A 114 -18.84 14.77 30.38
N CYS A 115 -18.58 13.49 30.63
CA CYS A 115 -19.28 12.75 31.69
C CYS A 115 -18.92 13.30 33.07
N GLY A 116 -17.67 13.63 33.33
CA GLY A 116 -17.23 14.27 34.59
C GLY A 116 -17.87 15.65 34.79
N THR A 117 -17.97 16.44 33.73
CA THR A 117 -18.58 17.79 33.79
C THR A 117 -20.09 17.71 34.04
N LYS A 118 -20.82 16.80 33.42
CA LYS A 118 -22.24 16.57 33.64
C LYS A 118 -22.53 16.10 35.05
N GLY A 119 -21.76 15.16 35.59
CA GLY A 119 -21.90 14.69 36.96
C GLY A 119 -21.69 15.80 38.01
N TYR A 120 -20.76 16.74 37.72
CA TYR A 120 -20.54 17.89 38.62
C TYR A 120 -21.65 18.89 38.58
N LEU A 121 -22.33 19.12 37.45
CA LEU A 121 -23.45 20.04 37.31
C LEU A 121 -24.73 19.47 37.92
N GLU A 122 -24.94 18.17 37.85
CA GLU A 122 -26.13 17.50 38.41
C GLU A 122 -26.09 17.43 39.93
N ASN A 123 -24.93 17.45 40.56
CA ASN A 123 -24.72 17.36 41.98
C ASN A 123 -24.60 18.76 42.68
N ARG A 124 -24.87 19.87 41.97
CA ARG A 124 -24.92 21.18 42.61
C ARG A 124 -26.16 21.28 43.55
N PRO A 125 -25.95 21.51 44.84
CA PRO A 125 -27.08 21.87 45.71
C PRO A 125 -27.68 23.19 45.22
N PHE A 126 -28.98 23.19 45.00
CA PHE A 126 -29.73 24.41 44.65
C PHE A 126 -29.40 25.54 45.63
N PRO A 127 -28.91 26.72 45.20
CA PRO A 127 -28.68 27.82 46.09
C PRO A 127 -30.03 28.41 46.50
N GLY A 128 -30.41 28.19 47.75
CA GLY A 128 -31.34 29.03 48.50
C GLY A 128 -32.81 28.88 48.21
N VAL A 129 -33.45 28.07 49.03
CA VAL A 129 -34.82 28.42 49.53
C VAL A 129 -34.68 28.48 51.05
N SER A 130 -34.51 29.67 51.56
CA SER A 130 -34.79 30.06 52.96
C SER A 130 -36.13 30.70 53.00
#